data_259773c7bc7f36f881fb691fe7915187
#
_entry.id   259773c7bc7f36f881fb691fe7915187
#
_cell.length_a   1.000
_cell.length_b   1.000
_cell.length_c   1.000
_cell.angle_alpha   90.00
_cell.angle_beta   90.00
_cell.angle_gamma   90.00
#
_symmetry.space_group_name_H-M   'P 1'
#
loop_
_entity.id
_entity.type
_entity.pdbx_description
1 polymer ?
#
loop_
_entity_poly.entity_id
_entity_poly.type
_entity_poly.pdbx_seq_one_letter_code
_entity_poly.pdbx_strand_id
1 'polypeptide(L)'
;MEKNHSIEDVTKAIANVMHPAIDRSLMDLGMIRDIALTGNTASLSLLLPFPGIPILSFLEKSLKESVIPLGVDLEIKIDQMNQEEIQNFLTMEKEAWKGL
;
A
#
# COMPACT_ATOMS: atom_id res chain seq x y z
N MET A 1 18.64 -21.32 -12.23
CA MET A 1 17.38 -21.49 -11.55
C MET A 1 16.48 -20.28 -11.67
N GLU A 2 15.35 -20.48 -12.17
CA GLU A 2 14.40 -19.41 -12.36
C GLU A 2 13.80 -18.95 -11.04
N LYS A 3 13.74 -17.65 -10.86
CA LYS A 3 13.13 -17.09 -9.66
C LYS A 3 11.78 -16.53 -10.00
N ASN A 4 10.75 -17.29 -9.75
CA ASN A 4 9.40 -16.82 -9.96
C ASN A 4 8.79 -16.47 -8.64
N HIS A 5 8.61 -15.17 -8.43
CA HIS A 5 7.97 -14.71 -7.21
C HIS A 5 6.47 -14.88 -7.34
N SER A 6 5.87 -15.35 -6.28
CA SER A 6 4.43 -15.56 -6.25
C SER A 6 3.73 -14.30 -5.81
N ILE A 7 2.41 -14.29 -6.00
CA ILE A 7 1.59 -13.21 -5.48
C ILE A 7 1.74 -13.09 -3.96
N GLU A 8 2.03 -14.20 -3.29
CA GLU A 8 2.25 -14.17 -1.84
C GLU A 8 3.50 -13.39 -1.47
N ASP A 9 4.58 -13.57 -2.26
CA ASP A 9 5.81 -12.82 -2.00
C ASP A 9 5.59 -11.32 -2.17
N VAL A 10 4.87 -10.95 -3.22
CA VAL A 10 4.55 -9.54 -3.48
C VAL A 10 3.68 -8.99 -2.34
N THR A 11 2.67 -9.76 -1.94
CA THR A 11 1.77 -9.33 -0.88
C THR A 11 2.53 -9.11 0.43
N LYS A 12 3.45 -10.01 0.76
CA LYS A 12 4.25 -9.86 1.98
C LYS A 12 5.11 -8.61 1.93
N ALA A 13 5.73 -8.35 0.78
CA ALA A 13 6.57 -7.16 0.63
C ALA A 13 5.74 -5.90 0.83
N ILE A 14 4.56 -5.86 0.22
CA ILE A 14 3.67 -4.71 0.33
C ILE A 14 3.12 -4.56 1.74
N ALA A 15 2.85 -5.67 2.42
CA ALA A 15 2.31 -5.64 3.77
C ALA A 15 3.27 -5.02 4.80
N ASN A 16 4.56 -4.95 4.45
CA ASN A 16 5.55 -4.35 5.34
C ASN A 16 5.68 -2.83 5.17
N VAL A 17 4.99 -2.25 4.21
CA VAL A 17 5.08 -0.81 3.97
C VAL A 17 4.26 -0.08 5.01
N MET A 18 4.91 0.80 5.77
CA MET A 18 4.28 1.52 6.86
C MET A 18 3.90 2.91 6.44
N HIS A 19 2.82 3.41 7.04
CA HIS A 19 2.43 4.80 6.88
C HIS A 19 3.44 5.68 7.60
N PRO A 20 3.83 6.83 7.01
CA PRO A 20 4.85 7.68 7.63
C PRO A 20 4.41 8.35 8.94
N ALA A 21 3.11 8.55 9.14
CA ALA A 21 2.60 9.27 10.29
C ALA A 21 1.71 8.44 11.21
N ILE A 22 1.41 7.21 10.82
CA ILE A 22 0.52 6.33 11.59
C ILE A 22 1.26 5.03 11.86
N ASP A 23 1.22 4.55 13.08
CA ASP A 23 1.91 3.33 13.46
C ASP A 23 1.14 2.09 13.01
N ARG A 24 0.89 2.02 11.71
CA ARG A 24 0.21 0.91 11.06
C ARG A 24 0.73 0.79 9.64
N SER A 25 0.67 -0.41 9.10
CA SER A 25 1.01 -0.60 7.68
C SER A 25 -0.12 -0.05 6.81
N LEU A 26 0.21 0.25 5.56
CA LEU A 26 -0.80 0.71 4.61
C LEU A 26 -1.89 -0.35 4.44
N MET A 27 -1.50 -1.62 4.48
CA MET A 27 -2.46 -2.71 4.34
C MET A 27 -3.42 -2.75 5.52
N ASP A 28 -2.91 -2.59 6.75
CA ASP A 28 -3.76 -2.57 7.94
C ASP A 28 -4.73 -1.40 7.92
N LEU A 29 -4.32 -0.28 7.33
CA LEU A 29 -5.17 0.90 7.26
C LEU A 29 -6.24 0.79 6.18
N GLY A 30 -6.24 -0.31 5.41
CA GLY A 30 -7.21 -0.48 4.35
C GLY A 30 -6.89 0.32 3.10
N MET A 31 -5.65 0.75 2.94
CA MET A 31 -5.26 1.56 1.80
C MET A 31 -4.82 0.73 0.60
N ILE A 32 -4.69 -0.58 0.76
CA ILE A 32 -4.21 -1.46 -0.31
C ILE A 32 -5.29 -2.49 -0.64
N ARG A 33 -5.58 -2.65 -1.93
CA ARG A 33 -6.56 -3.62 -2.39
C ARG A 33 -6.19 -4.13 -3.78
N ASP A 34 -6.71 -5.29 -4.14
CA ASP A 34 -6.61 -5.85 -5.49
C ASP A 34 -5.18 -6.06 -5.94
N ILE A 35 -4.36 -6.64 -5.06
CA ILE A 35 -2.99 -6.99 -5.41
C ILE A 35 -3.01 -8.11 -6.42
N ALA A 36 -2.30 -7.93 -7.53
CA ALA A 36 -2.21 -8.93 -8.58
C ALA A 36 -0.79 -8.99 -9.10
N LEU A 37 -0.44 -10.11 -9.73
CA LEU A 37 0.88 -10.29 -10.31
C LEU A 37 0.72 -10.97 -11.66
N THR A 38 1.26 -10.34 -12.70
CA THR A 38 1.26 -10.90 -14.04
C THR A 38 2.68 -10.82 -14.58
N GLY A 39 3.31 -11.98 -14.75
CA GLY A 39 4.73 -11.99 -15.12
C GLY A 39 5.56 -11.31 -14.06
N ASN A 40 6.29 -10.28 -14.46
CA ASN A 40 7.12 -9.50 -13.55
C ASN A 40 6.48 -8.16 -13.17
N THR A 41 5.19 -8.00 -13.42
CA THR A 41 4.50 -6.75 -13.11
C THR A 41 3.42 -7.01 -12.09
N ALA A 42 3.56 -6.40 -10.94
CA ALA A 42 2.54 -6.42 -9.91
C ALA A 42 1.66 -5.19 -10.06
N SER A 43 0.43 -5.27 -9.59
CA SER A 43 -0.47 -4.14 -9.57
C SER A 43 -1.27 -4.15 -8.28
N LEU A 44 -1.73 -2.97 -7.89
CA LEU A 44 -2.59 -2.84 -6.73
C LEU A 44 -3.40 -1.56 -6.84
N SER A 45 -4.42 -1.46 -6.02
CA SER A 45 -5.17 -0.22 -5.85
C SER A 45 -4.76 0.42 -4.54
N LEU A 46 -4.39 1.68 -4.60
CA LEU A 46 -4.08 2.48 -3.42
C LEU A 46 -5.29 3.37 -3.14
N LEU A 47 -5.93 3.10 -2.00
CA LEU A 47 -7.17 3.79 -1.65
C LEU A 47 -6.85 4.93 -0.70
N LEU A 48 -7.33 6.11 -1.05
CA LEU A 48 -7.07 7.32 -0.29
C LEU A 48 -8.31 7.72 0.50
N PRO A 49 -8.14 8.12 1.76
CA PRO A 49 -9.28 8.59 2.56
C PRO A 49 -9.80 9.94 2.08
N PHE A 50 -8.92 10.76 1.51
CA PHE A 50 -9.27 12.09 1.01
C PHE A 50 -8.52 12.34 -0.28
N PRO A 51 -9.08 13.13 -1.21
CA PRO A 51 -8.35 13.49 -2.43
C PRO A 51 -7.19 14.46 -2.10
N GLY A 52 -6.13 14.39 -2.91
CA GLY A 52 -5.06 15.36 -2.84
C GLY A 52 -4.21 15.31 -1.58
N ILE A 53 -4.00 14.11 -1.03
CA ILE A 53 -3.16 14.02 0.17
C ILE A 53 -1.70 14.31 -0.20
N PRO A 54 -0.99 15.10 0.66
CA PRO A 54 0.37 15.53 0.31
C PRO A 54 1.39 14.42 0.26
N ILE A 55 1.14 13.30 0.96
CA ILE A 55 2.11 12.22 1.06
C ILE A 55 1.94 11.17 -0.04
N LEU A 56 1.07 11.42 -1.04
CA LEU A 56 0.78 10.43 -2.06
C LEU A 56 2.05 9.97 -2.78
N SER A 57 2.89 10.91 -3.21
CA SER A 57 4.13 10.55 -3.90
C SER A 57 5.03 9.70 -3.03
N PHE A 58 5.09 10.00 -1.75
CA PHE A 58 5.88 9.22 -0.82
C PHE A 58 5.34 7.79 -0.69
N LEU A 59 4.02 7.65 -0.62
CA LEU A 59 3.40 6.33 -0.52
C LEU A 59 3.67 5.51 -1.77
N GLU A 60 3.52 6.13 -2.94
CA GLU A 60 3.81 5.45 -4.19
C GLU A 60 5.24 4.98 -4.26
N LYS A 61 6.17 5.84 -3.88
CA LYS A 61 7.59 5.50 -3.89
C LYS A 61 7.87 4.35 -2.93
N SER A 62 7.34 4.41 -1.73
CA SER A 62 7.56 3.37 -0.73
C SER A 62 7.03 2.02 -1.21
N LEU A 63 5.86 2.02 -1.83
CA LEU A 63 5.28 0.78 -2.35
C LEU A 63 6.13 0.21 -3.46
N LYS A 64 6.59 1.04 -4.39
CA LYS A 64 7.42 0.57 -5.49
C LYS A 64 8.75 0.03 -4.99
N GLU A 65 9.34 0.70 -4.01
CA GLU A 65 10.61 0.25 -3.45
C GLU A 65 10.48 -1.09 -2.72
N SER A 66 9.31 -1.36 -2.18
CA SER A 66 9.11 -2.60 -1.41
C SER A 66 9.26 -3.84 -2.26
N VAL A 67 9.00 -3.75 -3.57
CA VAL A 67 9.06 -4.91 -4.46
C VAL A 67 10.32 -4.92 -5.33
N ILE A 68 11.19 -3.91 -5.22
CA ILE A 68 12.44 -3.90 -5.97
C ILE A 68 13.29 -5.13 -5.69
N PRO A 69 13.47 -5.59 -4.44
CA PRO A 69 14.26 -6.79 -4.19
C PRO A 69 13.72 -8.03 -4.86
N LEU A 70 12.45 -8.03 -5.23
CA LEU A 70 11.84 -9.16 -5.93
C LEU A 70 12.03 -9.07 -7.43
N GLY A 71 12.57 -7.96 -7.95
CA GLY A 71 12.72 -7.77 -9.38
C GLY A 71 11.40 -7.57 -10.09
N VAL A 72 10.43 -7.01 -9.40
CA VAL A 72 9.07 -6.85 -9.90
C VAL A 72 8.76 -5.36 -10.06
N ASP A 73 8.11 -5.01 -11.18
CA ASP A 73 7.58 -3.67 -11.37
C ASP A 73 6.23 -3.57 -10.67
N LEU A 74 5.88 -2.38 -10.23
CA LEU A 74 4.61 -2.17 -9.56
C LEU A 74 3.82 -1.07 -10.25
N GLU A 75 2.59 -1.38 -10.62
CA GLU A 75 1.64 -0.42 -11.15
C GLU A 75 0.63 -0.10 -10.05
N ILE A 76 0.44 1.17 -9.78
CA ILE A 76 -0.43 1.61 -8.71
C ILE A 76 -1.62 2.36 -9.31
N LYS A 77 -2.80 1.87 -9.00
CA LYS A 77 -4.04 2.53 -9.40
C LYS A 77 -4.56 3.31 -8.20
N ILE A 78 -4.80 4.59 -8.39
CA ILE A 78 -5.30 5.43 -7.30
C ILE A 78 -6.81 5.38 -7.28
N ASP A 79 -7.38 5.13 -6.12
CA ASP A 79 -8.81 5.09 -5.94
C ASP A 79 -9.14 5.75 -4.60
N GLN A 80 -10.41 5.88 -4.30
CA GLN A 80 -10.84 6.53 -3.07
C GLN A 80 -11.60 5.55 -2.19
N MET A 81 -11.44 5.72 -0.89
CA MET A 81 -12.16 4.92 0.08
C MET A 81 -13.64 5.29 0.07
N ASN A 82 -14.48 4.29 0.31
CA ASN A 82 -15.88 4.56 0.59
C ASN A 82 -16.01 5.05 2.02
N GLN A 83 -17.23 5.38 2.42
CA GLN A 83 -17.46 6.00 3.72
C GLN A 83 -17.08 5.08 4.89
N GLU A 84 -17.39 3.82 4.78
CA GLU A 84 -17.04 2.86 5.82
C GLU A 84 -15.53 2.70 5.96
N GLU A 85 -14.84 2.65 4.83
CA GLU A 85 -13.39 2.54 4.81
C GLU A 85 -12.74 3.76 5.44
N ILE A 86 -13.28 4.95 5.16
CA ILE A 86 -12.79 6.18 5.75
C ILE A 86 -12.96 6.14 7.28
N GLN A 87 -14.10 5.69 7.75
CA GLN A 87 -14.34 5.60 9.20
C GLN A 87 -13.34 4.67 9.87
N ASN A 88 -13.08 3.52 9.26
CA ASN A 88 -12.10 2.58 9.79
C ASN A 88 -10.70 3.19 9.80
N PHE A 89 -10.36 3.89 8.72
CA PHE A 89 -9.06 4.55 8.61
C PHE A 89 -8.90 5.60 9.72
N LEU A 90 -9.91 6.44 9.92
CA LEU A 90 -9.84 7.48 10.92
C LEU A 90 -9.72 6.93 12.34
N THR A 91 -10.39 5.82 12.59
CA THR A 91 -10.28 5.16 13.90
C THR A 91 -8.86 4.69 14.15
N MET A 92 -8.26 4.05 13.18
CA MET A 92 -6.88 3.56 13.32
C MET A 92 -5.89 4.71 13.39
N GLU A 93 -6.12 5.76 12.61
CA GLU A 93 -5.27 6.95 12.66
C GLU A 93 -5.25 7.53 14.06
N LYS A 94 -6.44 7.66 14.64
CA LYS A 94 -6.56 8.23 15.98
C LYS A 94 -5.83 7.38 17.03
N GLU A 95 -5.93 6.06 16.89
CA GLU A 95 -5.35 5.15 17.88
C GLU A 95 -3.83 5.03 17.73
N ALA A 96 -3.32 5.20 16.54
CA ALA A 96 -1.92 4.90 16.25
C ALA A 96 -1.13 6.10 15.74
N TRP A 97 -1.65 7.30 15.91
CA TRP A 97 -0.98 8.52 15.44
C TRP A 97 0.37 8.72 16.12
N LYS A 98 1.39 8.96 15.33
CA LYS A 98 2.75 9.12 15.85
C LYS A 98 3.10 10.54 16.23
N GLY A 99 2.24 11.49 15.95
CA GLY A 99 2.48 12.87 16.30
C GLY A 99 3.36 13.64 15.33
N LEU A 100 3.39 13.21 14.10
CA LEU A 100 4.19 13.90 13.08
C LEU A 100 3.50 15.13 12.52
#